data_48ed7d546e8aab0d736d39eddbca0ffb
#
_entry.id   48ed7d546e8aab0d736d39eddbca0ffb
#
_cell.length_a   1.000
_cell.length_b   1.000
_cell.length_c   1.000
_cell.angle_alpha   90.00
_cell.angle_beta   90.00
_cell.angle_gamma   90.00
#
_symmetry.space_group_name_H-M   'P 1'
#
loop_
_entity.id
_entity.type
_entity.pdbx_description
1 polymer ?
#
loop_
_entity_poly.entity_id
_entity_poly.type
_entity_poly.pdbx_seq_one_letter_code
_entity_poly.pdbx_strand_id
1 'polypeptide(L)'
;EIKSDPSYLNDESFRNKLVSEVVQQVRGYGLTQRTLLHSFDWQVLEECRSLAPEFPTSFLTQTRQDPADVGEDSSLIGGPNLKEFGNKIPDMVKQRGGSLWCPNFQDVTPDNLARARSLDLVIAVWTVNSLCEIDRMIEVGVDAIVTDYPGRVQQRLAHYGYSWH
;
A
#
# COMPACT_ATOMS: atom_id res chain seq x y z
N GLU A 1 0.99 3.78 8.52
CA GLU A 1 0.54 2.39 8.33
C GLU A 1 -0.26 1.93 9.55
N ILE A 2 -1.47 1.43 9.31
CA ILE A 2 -2.30 0.83 10.36
C ILE A 2 -2.09 -0.69 10.31
N LYS A 3 -1.54 -1.23 11.41
CA LYS A 3 -1.28 -2.67 11.56
C LYS A 3 -2.32 -3.29 12.48
N SER A 4 -3.06 -4.27 11.97
CA SER A 4 -4.00 -5.07 12.75
C SER A 4 -3.28 -6.28 13.34
N ASP A 5 -3.63 -6.63 14.57
CA ASP A 5 -3.21 -7.89 15.17
C ASP A 5 -4.11 -9.02 14.63
N PRO A 6 -3.54 -10.14 14.14
CA PRO A 6 -4.31 -11.28 13.64
C PRO A 6 -5.40 -11.79 14.57
N SER A 7 -5.20 -11.69 15.89
CA SER A 7 -6.18 -12.11 16.89
C SER A 7 -7.46 -11.29 16.91
N TYR A 8 -7.46 -10.09 16.32
CA TYR A 8 -8.61 -9.16 16.27
C TYR A 8 -9.19 -8.96 14.87
N LEU A 9 -8.78 -9.74 13.88
CA LEU A 9 -9.23 -9.58 12.47
C LEU A 9 -10.76 -9.58 12.31
N ASN A 10 -11.46 -10.39 13.11
CA ASN A 10 -12.91 -10.51 13.06
C ASN A 10 -13.62 -9.65 14.13
N ASP A 11 -12.88 -8.83 14.88
CA ASP A 11 -13.44 -7.94 15.89
C ASP A 11 -13.71 -6.55 15.29
N GLU A 12 -14.96 -6.35 14.85
CA GLU A 12 -15.42 -5.09 14.30
C GLU A 12 -15.32 -3.94 15.31
N SER A 13 -15.58 -4.21 16.59
CA SER A 13 -15.51 -3.20 17.66
C SER A 13 -14.07 -2.73 17.87
N PHE A 14 -13.11 -3.66 17.89
CA PHE A 14 -11.70 -3.33 17.97
C PHE A 14 -11.24 -2.50 16.75
N ARG A 15 -11.61 -2.93 15.54
CA ARG A 15 -11.28 -2.25 14.30
C ARG A 15 -11.82 -0.81 14.26
N ASN A 16 -13.11 -0.62 14.60
CA ASN A 16 -13.72 0.69 14.69
C ASN A 16 -13.00 1.61 15.68
N LYS A 17 -12.66 1.09 16.86
CA LYS A 17 -11.91 1.85 17.87
C LYS A 17 -10.52 2.23 17.36
N LEU A 18 -9.78 1.29 16.78
CA LEU A 18 -8.43 1.52 16.23
C LEU A 18 -8.46 2.64 15.17
N VAL A 19 -9.37 2.54 14.19
CA VAL A 19 -9.51 3.54 13.13
C VAL A 19 -9.93 4.89 13.69
N SER A 20 -10.91 4.92 14.61
CA SER A 20 -11.37 6.16 15.23
C SER A 20 -10.25 6.89 15.96
N GLU A 21 -9.42 6.17 16.72
CA GLU A 21 -8.27 6.74 17.43
C GLU A 21 -7.24 7.33 16.46
N VAL A 22 -6.88 6.58 15.41
CA VAL A 22 -5.93 7.06 14.39
C VAL A 22 -6.44 8.33 13.72
N VAL A 23 -7.70 8.31 13.25
CA VAL A 23 -8.34 9.45 12.57
C VAL A 23 -8.40 10.67 13.51
N GLN A 24 -8.79 10.48 14.77
CA GLN A 24 -8.86 11.55 15.75
C GLN A 24 -7.50 12.20 16.00
N GLN A 25 -6.44 11.40 16.12
CA GLN A 25 -5.07 11.89 16.29
C GLN A 25 -4.64 12.74 15.09
N VAL A 26 -4.82 12.23 13.87
CA VAL A 26 -4.44 12.96 12.65
C VAL A 26 -5.20 14.28 12.51
N ARG A 27 -6.50 14.26 12.77
CA ARG A 27 -7.34 15.48 12.76
C ARG A 27 -6.91 16.46 13.85
N GLY A 28 -6.62 15.95 15.06
CA GLY A 28 -6.20 16.77 16.21
C GLY A 28 -4.89 17.52 15.97
N TYR A 29 -3.98 16.93 15.19
CA TYR A 29 -2.73 17.59 14.78
C TYR A 29 -2.85 18.44 13.51
N GLY A 30 -4.04 18.54 12.91
CA GLY A 30 -4.25 19.30 11.66
C GLY A 30 -3.56 18.72 10.43
N LEU A 31 -3.31 17.39 10.40
CA LEU A 31 -2.55 16.72 9.36
C LEU A 31 -3.42 16.05 8.29
N THR A 32 -4.72 16.29 8.28
CA THR A 32 -5.68 15.65 7.38
C THR A 32 -5.25 15.70 5.90
N GLN A 33 -4.81 16.86 5.43
CA GLN A 33 -4.42 17.08 4.04
C GLN A 33 -3.03 16.51 3.68
N ARG A 34 -2.31 15.99 4.66
CA ARG A 34 -0.95 15.47 4.52
C ARG A 34 -0.83 14.00 4.92
N THR A 35 -1.98 13.33 5.10
CA THR A 35 -2.01 11.94 5.56
C THR A 35 -2.71 11.04 4.55
N LEU A 36 -2.11 9.90 4.32
CA LEU A 36 -2.63 8.76 3.59
C LEU A 36 -2.75 7.60 4.57
N LEU A 37 -3.88 6.91 4.61
CA LEU A 37 -4.08 5.73 5.44
C LEU A 37 -3.71 4.46 4.66
N HIS A 38 -2.90 3.61 5.24
CA HIS A 38 -2.18 2.54 4.56
C HIS A 38 -2.21 1.26 5.40
N SER A 39 -2.60 0.14 4.82
CA SER A 39 -2.72 -1.13 5.54
C SER A 39 -2.72 -2.35 4.62
N PHE A 40 -2.26 -3.48 5.17
CA PHE A 40 -2.52 -4.83 4.63
C PHE A 40 -3.92 -5.31 4.96
N ASP A 41 -4.50 -4.84 6.06
CA ASP A 41 -5.87 -5.17 6.45
C ASP A 41 -6.85 -4.30 5.65
N TRP A 42 -7.44 -4.89 4.63
CA TRP A 42 -8.37 -4.18 3.75
C TRP A 42 -9.69 -3.82 4.46
N GLN A 43 -10.08 -4.58 5.50
CA GLN A 43 -11.26 -4.24 6.30
C GLN A 43 -11.02 -2.96 7.12
N VAL A 44 -9.77 -2.77 7.62
CA VAL A 44 -9.38 -1.50 8.26
C VAL A 44 -9.49 -0.33 7.30
N LEU A 45 -9.08 -0.51 6.02
CA LEU A 45 -9.20 0.54 5.01
C LEU A 45 -10.66 0.84 4.63
N GLU A 46 -11.52 -0.18 4.61
CA GLU A 46 -12.96 0.00 4.43
C GLU A 46 -13.57 0.81 5.59
N GLU A 47 -13.18 0.50 6.82
CA GLU A 47 -13.58 1.25 8.01
C GLU A 47 -13.07 2.69 7.96
N CYS A 48 -11.80 2.91 7.56
CA CYS A 48 -11.26 4.25 7.35
C CYS A 48 -12.10 5.07 6.38
N ARG A 49 -12.52 4.48 5.27
CA ARG A 49 -13.35 5.16 4.27
C ARG A 49 -14.76 5.45 4.76
N SER A 50 -15.31 4.61 5.62
CA SER A 50 -16.60 4.81 6.25
C SER A 50 -16.59 5.97 7.26
N LEU A 51 -15.56 5.99 8.13
CA LEU A 51 -15.46 6.97 9.22
C LEU A 51 -14.80 8.29 8.82
N ALA A 52 -13.96 8.26 7.80
CA ALA A 52 -13.10 9.38 7.44
C ALA A 52 -12.81 9.40 5.92
N PRO A 53 -13.85 9.62 5.08
CA PRO A 53 -13.73 9.54 3.61
C PRO A 53 -12.79 10.61 3.01
N GLU A 54 -12.40 11.61 3.77
CA GLU A 54 -11.45 12.64 3.36
C GLU A 54 -10.00 12.13 3.26
N PHE A 55 -9.68 10.98 3.87
CA PHE A 55 -8.35 10.40 3.76
C PHE A 55 -8.26 9.44 2.57
N PRO A 56 -7.28 9.63 1.67
CA PRO A 56 -6.98 8.62 0.67
C PRO A 56 -6.50 7.33 1.33
N THR A 57 -6.84 6.19 0.73
CA THR A 57 -6.46 4.87 1.22
C THR A 57 -5.52 4.16 0.27
N SER A 58 -4.52 3.49 0.83
CA SER A 58 -3.49 2.73 0.12
C SER A 58 -3.53 1.27 0.53
N PHE A 59 -3.73 0.41 -0.44
CA PHE A 59 -3.89 -1.03 -0.29
C PHE A 59 -2.55 -1.74 -0.46
N LEU A 60 -1.96 -2.18 0.65
CA LEU A 60 -0.76 -3.01 0.64
C LEU A 60 -1.08 -4.41 0.15
N THR A 61 -0.21 -4.94 -0.71
CA THR A 61 -0.33 -6.32 -1.21
C THR A 61 1.02 -6.98 -1.36
N GLN A 62 1.04 -8.30 -1.11
CA GLN A 62 2.17 -9.17 -1.37
C GLN A 62 1.65 -10.55 -1.79
N THR A 63 2.08 -11.03 -2.95
CA THR A 63 1.65 -12.34 -3.47
C THR A 63 2.71 -13.41 -3.25
N ARG A 64 3.97 -13.03 -3.11
CA ARG A 64 5.09 -13.92 -2.85
C ARG A 64 5.29 -14.07 -1.34
N GLN A 65 5.43 -15.29 -0.87
CA GLN A 65 5.88 -15.55 0.49
C GLN A 65 7.39 -15.33 0.53
N ASP A 66 7.86 -14.53 1.47
CA ASP A 66 9.29 -14.50 1.78
C ASP A 66 9.65 -15.87 2.40
N PRO A 67 10.72 -16.54 1.96
CA PRO A 67 11.18 -17.76 2.60
C PRO A 67 11.52 -17.60 4.10
N ALA A 68 11.74 -16.37 4.56
CA ALA A 68 11.93 -16.05 5.98
C ALA A 68 10.61 -16.00 6.78
N ASP A 69 9.46 -15.86 6.12
CA ASP A 69 8.12 -15.90 6.74
C ASP A 69 7.63 -17.36 6.90
N VAL A 70 8.47 -18.24 7.45
CA VAL A 70 8.14 -19.64 7.75
C VAL A 70 7.34 -19.72 9.06
N GLY A 71 6.26 -18.98 9.16
CA GLY A 71 5.30 -19.03 10.26
C GLY A 71 3.89 -18.99 9.67
N GLU A 72 3.13 -20.00 10.03
CA GLU A 72 1.73 -20.25 9.76
C GLU A 72 0.93 -19.07 9.14
N ASP A 73 0.46 -19.33 7.90
CA ASP A 73 -0.60 -18.58 7.24
C ASP A 73 -0.40 -17.06 7.12
N SER A 74 0.61 -16.67 6.34
CA SER A 74 0.73 -15.31 5.84
C SER A 74 -0.31 -15.01 4.74
N SER A 75 -1.53 -15.51 4.88
CA SER A 75 -2.70 -14.93 4.25
C SER A 75 -2.78 -13.53 4.83
N LEU A 76 -2.46 -12.55 4.00
CA LEU A 76 -2.41 -11.14 4.34
C LEU A 76 -3.56 -10.80 5.27
N ILE A 77 -3.21 -10.35 6.45
CA ILE A 77 -4.07 -10.10 7.58
C ILE A 77 -5.28 -9.27 7.12
N GLY A 78 -6.48 -9.89 7.07
CA GLY A 78 -7.72 -9.22 6.71
C GLY A 78 -7.94 -8.89 5.24
N GLY A 79 -7.03 -9.30 4.34
CA GLY A 79 -7.18 -9.14 2.89
C GLY A 79 -7.73 -10.41 2.21
N PRO A 80 -8.21 -10.28 0.96
CA PRO A 80 -8.59 -11.45 0.16
C PRO A 80 -7.35 -12.30 -0.17
N ASN A 81 -7.55 -13.60 -0.45
CA ASN A 81 -6.47 -14.47 -0.89
C ASN A 81 -5.95 -14.02 -2.28
N LEU A 82 -4.94 -13.17 -2.27
CA LEU A 82 -4.41 -12.52 -3.48
C LEU A 82 -3.82 -13.50 -4.49
N LYS A 83 -3.39 -14.69 -4.05
CA LYS A 83 -2.86 -15.74 -4.95
C LYS A 83 -3.90 -16.22 -5.96
N GLU A 84 -5.18 -16.17 -5.60
CA GLU A 84 -6.28 -16.59 -6.47
C GLU A 84 -6.63 -15.55 -7.55
N PHE A 85 -6.18 -14.31 -7.39
CA PHE A 85 -6.59 -13.19 -8.23
C PHE A 85 -5.53 -12.74 -9.25
N GLY A 86 -4.26 -13.12 -9.09
CA GLY A 86 -3.21 -12.81 -10.06
C GLY A 86 -3.22 -11.34 -10.51
N ASN A 87 -3.31 -11.12 -11.83
CA ASN A 87 -3.33 -9.77 -12.40
C ASN A 87 -4.61 -8.95 -12.14
N LYS A 88 -5.61 -9.52 -11.43
CA LYS A 88 -6.86 -8.82 -11.08
C LYS A 88 -6.76 -8.02 -9.77
N ILE A 89 -5.62 -8.02 -9.09
CA ILE A 89 -5.44 -7.27 -7.83
C ILE A 89 -5.77 -5.78 -7.99
N PRO A 90 -5.32 -5.07 -9.05
CA PRO A 90 -5.71 -3.67 -9.26
C PRO A 90 -7.23 -3.47 -9.35
N ASP A 91 -7.94 -4.41 -10.00
CA ASP A 91 -9.41 -4.36 -10.09
C ASP A 91 -10.07 -4.46 -8.72
N MET A 92 -9.56 -5.34 -7.86
CA MET A 92 -10.07 -5.51 -6.50
C MET A 92 -9.82 -4.26 -5.65
N VAL A 93 -8.63 -3.67 -5.74
CA VAL A 93 -8.31 -2.40 -5.07
C VAL A 93 -9.29 -1.32 -5.51
N LYS A 94 -9.55 -1.20 -6.81
CA LYS A 94 -10.50 -0.22 -7.35
C LYS A 94 -11.94 -0.48 -6.89
N GLN A 95 -12.39 -1.75 -6.92
CA GLN A 95 -13.72 -2.14 -6.45
C GLN A 95 -13.95 -1.82 -4.97
N ARG A 96 -12.89 -1.97 -4.15
CA ARG A 96 -12.90 -1.58 -2.73
C ARG A 96 -12.75 -0.06 -2.54
N GLY A 97 -12.74 0.70 -3.64
CA GLY A 97 -12.63 2.16 -3.66
C GLY A 97 -11.27 2.69 -3.25
N GLY A 98 -10.22 1.88 -3.37
CA GLY A 98 -8.85 2.33 -3.18
C GLY A 98 -8.45 3.37 -4.21
N SER A 99 -7.65 4.33 -3.80
CA SER A 99 -7.00 5.33 -4.65
C SER A 99 -5.54 4.99 -4.95
N LEU A 100 -4.90 4.20 -4.07
CA LEU A 100 -3.54 3.71 -4.26
C LEU A 100 -3.49 2.19 -4.14
N TRP A 101 -2.74 1.58 -5.05
CA TRP A 101 -2.28 0.21 -4.93
C TRP A 101 -0.79 0.22 -4.56
N CYS A 102 -0.44 -0.50 -3.49
CA CYS A 102 0.94 -0.55 -2.98
C CYS A 102 1.43 -2.00 -2.87
N PRO A 103 1.87 -2.61 -3.99
CA PRO A 103 2.40 -3.96 -4.01
C PRO A 103 3.83 -4.04 -3.51
N ASN A 104 4.23 -5.26 -3.08
CA ASN A 104 5.65 -5.59 -3.06
C ASN A 104 6.24 -5.37 -4.46
N PHE A 105 7.42 -4.73 -4.56
CA PHE A 105 8.03 -4.38 -5.86
C PHE A 105 8.32 -5.60 -6.76
N GLN A 106 8.47 -6.79 -6.17
CA GLN A 106 8.68 -8.02 -6.92
C GLN A 106 7.41 -8.55 -7.59
N ASP A 107 6.22 -8.13 -7.11
CA ASP A 107 4.93 -8.49 -7.67
C ASP A 107 4.53 -7.61 -8.86
N VAL A 108 5.27 -6.54 -9.14
CA VAL A 108 5.00 -5.63 -10.26
C VAL A 108 5.37 -6.31 -11.58
N THR A 109 4.37 -6.42 -12.46
CA THR A 109 4.50 -6.91 -13.84
C THR A 109 3.99 -5.84 -14.81
N PRO A 110 4.41 -5.88 -16.10
CA PRO A 110 3.88 -4.96 -17.10
C PRO A 110 2.34 -4.98 -17.17
N ASP A 111 1.73 -6.15 -17.07
CA ASP A 111 0.28 -6.32 -17.19
C ASP A 111 -0.48 -5.70 -16.03
N ASN A 112 -0.06 -5.97 -14.77
CA ASN A 112 -0.75 -5.43 -13.61
C ASN A 112 -0.51 -3.92 -13.46
N LEU A 113 0.66 -3.43 -13.88
CA LEU A 113 0.96 -2.00 -13.94
C LEU A 113 0.06 -1.29 -14.95
N ALA A 114 -0.03 -1.81 -16.19
CA ALA A 114 -0.92 -1.27 -17.22
C ALA A 114 -2.39 -1.29 -16.75
N ARG A 115 -2.79 -2.38 -16.08
CA ARG A 115 -4.15 -2.49 -15.53
C ARG A 115 -4.41 -1.45 -14.45
N ALA A 116 -3.51 -1.28 -13.48
CA ALA A 116 -3.64 -0.29 -12.43
C ALA A 116 -3.77 1.13 -13.00
N ARG A 117 -2.95 1.47 -14.00
CA ARG A 117 -3.04 2.77 -14.70
C ARG A 117 -4.37 2.97 -15.42
N SER A 118 -4.89 1.91 -16.10
CA SER A 118 -6.21 1.99 -16.77
C SER A 118 -7.38 2.20 -15.80
N LEU A 119 -7.16 1.97 -14.51
CA LEU A 119 -8.11 2.16 -13.42
C LEU A 119 -7.86 3.48 -12.64
N ASP A 120 -6.94 4.33 -13.11
CA ASP A 120 -6.53 5.55 -12.43
C ASP A 120 -6.08 5.31 -10.97
N LEU A 121 -5.34 4.23 -10.74
CA LEU A 121 -4.71 3.98 -9.45
C LEU A 121 -3.32 4.60 -9.43
N VAL A 122 -3.00 5.28 -8.33
CA VAL A 122 -1.62 5.62 -7.98
C VAL A 122 -0.89 4.35 -7.55
N ILE A 123 0.33 4.15 -8.02
CA ILE A 123 1.11 2.95 -7.78
C ILE A 123 2.34 3.29 -6.93
N ALA A 124 2.33 2.86 -5.68
CA ALA A 124 3.49 2.88 -4.80
C ALA A 124 4.05 1.46 -4.68
N VAL A 125 5.35 1.33 -4.44
CA VAL A 125 5.98 0.00 -4.26
C VAL A 125 6.83 -0.05 -2.99
N TRP A 126 6.91 -1.20 -2.34
CA TRP A 126 7.63 -1.42 -1.08
C TRP A 126 8.36 -2.77 -1.06
N THR A 127 9.38 -3.01 -0.22
CA THR A 127 10.33 -2.00 0.25
C THR A 127 11.54 -2.06 -0.66
N VAL A 128 11.84 -0.99 -1.39
CA VAL A 128 12.84 -0.97 -2.46
C VAL A 128 14.14 -0.36 -1.93
N ASN A 129 15.15 -1.17 -1.68
CA ASN A 129 16.37 -0.76 -1.01
C ASN A 129 17.64 -0.79 -1.88
N SER A 130 17.72 -1.71 -2.84
CA SER A 130 18.89 -1.84 -3.72
C SER A 130 18.84 -0.83 -4.88
N LEU A 131 20.00 -0.34 -5.30
CA LEU A 131 20.08 0.63 -6.40
C LEU A 131 19.50 0.08 -7.71
N CYS A 132 19.75 -1.19 -8.01
CA CYS A 132 19.25 -1.84 -9.22
C CYS A 132 17.71 -1.91 -9.23
N GLU A 133 17.10 -2.20 -8.08
CA GLU A 133 15.64 -2.26 -7.97
C GLU A 133 15.01 -0.88 -7.97
N ILE A 134 15.67 0.12 -7.35
CA ILE A 134 15.24 1.51 -7.43
C ILE A 134 15.21 1.96 -8.90
N ASP A 135 16.29 1.71 -9.66
CA ASP A 135 16.35 2.05 -11.08
C ASP A 135 15.24 1.36 -11.86
N ARG A 136 15.05 0.06 -11.64
CA ARG A 136 13.97 -0.71 -12.27
C ARG A 136 12.60 -0.10 -11.99
N MET A 137 12.32 0.31 -10.75
CA MET A 137 11.02 0.91 -10.40
C MET A 137 10.83 2.29 -11.01
N ILE A 138 11.90 3.09 -11.12
CA ILE A 138 11.87 4.37 -11.83
C ILE A 138 11.60 4.15 -13.33
N GLU A 139 12.27 3.18 -13.96
CA GLU A 139 12.13 2.87 -15.40
C GLU A 139 10.73 2.34 -15.76
N VAL A 140 10.13 1.50 -14.92
CA VAL A 140 8.75 1.04 -15.14
C VAL A 140 7.71 2.12 -14.80
N GLY A 141 8.15 3.21 -14.17
CA GLY A 141 7.37 4.41 -13.96
C GLY A 141 6.34 4.29 -12.84
N VAL A 142 6.67 3.70 -11.70
CA VAL A 142 5.82 3.77 -10.51
C VAL A 142 5.72 5.21 -9.99
N ASP A 143 4.66 5.54 -9.29
CA ASP A 143 4.40 6.91 -8.84
C ASP A 143 5.10 7.22 -7.50
N ALA A 144 5.39 6.18 -6.69
CA ALA A 144 6.08 6.34 -5.41
C ALA A 144 6.89 5.08 -5.05
N ILE A 145 7.94 5.29 -4.25
CA ILE A 145 8.82 4.24 -3.75
C ILE A 145 8.91 4.35 -2.24
N VAL A 146 8.51 3.29 -1.54
CA VAL A 146 8.73 3.11 -0.10
C VAL A 146 10.08 2.43 0.09
N THR A 147 10.95 3.01 0.91
CA THR A 147 12.33 2.57 1.09
C THR A 147 12.86 2.93 2.49
N ASP A 148 13.81 2.14 2.99
CA ASP A 148 14.57 2.46 4.21
C ASP A 148 15.69 3.48 3.94
N TYR A 149 15.99 3.75 2.64
CA TYR A 149 17.09 4.61 2.23
C TYR A 149 16.63 5.76 1.31
N PRO A 150 15.81 6.71 1.80
CA PRO A 150 15.22 7.77 0.95
C PRO A 150 16.27 8.60 0.19
N GLY A 151 17.45 8.83 0.81
CA GLY A 151 18.55 9.54 0.14
C GLY A 151 19.07 8.82 -1.12
N ARG A 152 19.05 7.48 -1.15
CA ARG A 152 19.43 6.71 -2.36
C ARG A 152 18.42 6.94 -3.47
N VAL A 153 17.13 6.87 -3.15
CA VAL A 153 16.06 7.09 -4.13
C VAL A 153 16.14 8.51 -4.68
N GLN A 154 16.34 9.51 -3.82
CA GLN A 154 16.49 10.91 -4.25
C GLN A 154 17.66 11.09 -5.22
N GLN A 155 18.83 10.50 -4.93
CA GLN A 155 20.00 10.57 -5.83
C GLN A 155 19.71 9.89 -7.16
N ARG A 156 19.03 8.74 -7.19
CA ARG A 156 18.65 8.06 -8.43
C ARG A 156 17.65 8.86 -9.22
N LEU A 157 16.61 9.40 -8.59
CA LEU A 157 15.63 10.28 -9.25
C LEU A 157 16.32 11.49 -9.90
N ALA A 158 17.26 12.15 -9.20
CA ALA A 158 18.02 13.26 -9.76
C ALA A 158 18.84 12.82 -11.00
N HIS A 159 19.42 11.61 -10.98
CA HIS A 159 20.14 11.05 -12.14
C HIS A 159 19.21 10.85 -13.35
N TYR A 160 17.95 10.47 -13.13
CA TYR A 160 16.91 10.35 -14.18
C TYR A 160 16.27 11.70 -14.55
N GLY A 161 16.74 12.82 -14.02
CA GLY A 161 16.26 14.17 -14.35
C GLY A 161 15.04 14.64 -13.56
N TYR A 162 14.64 13.91 -12.53
CA TYR A 162 13.59 14.37 -11.63
C TYR A 162 14.14 15.40 -10.62
N SER A 163 13.37 16.44 -10.34
CA SER A 163 13.71 17.45 -9.33
C SER A 163 12.72 17.40 -8.17
N TRP A 164 13.22 17.58 -6.94
CA TRP A 164 12.40 17.82 -5.76
C TRP A 164 12.06 19.31 -5.63
N HIS A 165 10.84 19.60 -5.32
CA HIS A 165 10.37 20.93 -4.94
C HIS A 165 9.74 20.89 -3.54
#